data_72c24d0e1cd54d1672f7c8d136d4b56a
#
_entry.id   72c24d0e1cd54d1672f7c8d136d4b56a
#
_cell.length_a   1.000
_cell.length_b   1.000
_cell.length_c   1.000
_cell.angle_alpha   90.00
_cell.angle_beta   90.00
_cell.angle_gamma   90.00
#
_symmetry.space_group_name_H-M   'P 1'
#
loop_
_entity.id
_entity.type
_entity.pdbx_description
1 polymer ?
#
loop_
_entity_poly.entity_id
_entity_poly.type
_entity_poly.pdbx_seq_one_letter_code
_entity_poly.pdbx_strand_id
1 'polypeptide(L)'
;MKRIIYLIMVFLMASCAKQPPQHFTHDLLNRMTPIKDQGNSETCWIYAMLAAIETEHLSWGDSVNLSPYYIEKMLEQEPQCPASRRGMGATLIRLIHKYGIVGYNAMRSVDTPAPRFVFMLGAEYTPQEFARSVCARDEYVALTSTSREPYYKETVLNVPDNWLHDRFLNLPMDSLLAITLRAVRQHHGVCWESRAHAMAIVGIAHNDQGEPYFIMKNSWGTDGPYKGLDYLSFDDFKTQTLAVELPRFVVYASN
;
A
#
# COMPACT_ATOMS: atom_id res chain seq x y z
N MET A 1 10.66 74.19 11.53
CA MET A 1 9.73 73.20 12.16
C MET A 1 9.66 71.92 11.30
N LYS A 2 10.41 70.90 11.70
CA LYS A 2 10.45 69.62 10.97
C LYS A 2 9.44 68.73 11.64
N ARG A 3 8.38 68.32 10.91
CA ARG A 3 7.42 67.29 11.35
C ARG A 3 8.01 65.92 11.06
N ILE A 4 8.30 65.18 12.11
CA ILE A 4 8.72 63.78 12.05
C ILE A 4 7.43 62.96 11.95
N ILE A 5 7.23 62.31 10.79
CA ILE A 5 6.17 61.33 10.57
C ILE A 5 6.72 59.99 11.04
N TYR A 6 6.22 59.47 12.17
CA TYR A 6 6.47 58.07 12.59
C TYR A 6 5.57 57.15 11.78
N LEU A 7 6.20 56.44 10.84
CA LEU A 7 5.57 55.34 10.12
C LEU A 7 5.54 54.13 11.06
N ILE A 8 4.39 53.85 11.65
CA ILE A 8 4.19 52.60 12.42
C ILE A 8 4.04 51.47 11.42
N MET A 9 5.14 50.74 11.23
CA MET A 9 5.16 49.49 10.45
C MET A 9 4.58 48.37 11.32
N VAL A 10 3.27 48.13 11.20
CA VAL A 10 2.63 46.95 11.81
C VAL A 10 3.08 45.74 11.05
N PHE A 11 4.06 45.03 11.60
CA PHE A 11 4.40 43.69 11.17
C PHE A 11 3.23 42.77 11.50
N LEU A 12 2.40 42.46 10.53
CA LEU A 12 1.48 41.29 10.58
C LEU A 12 2.36 40.05 10.63
N MET A 13 2.64 39.60 11.83
CA MET A 13 3.11 38.24 12.08
C MET A 13 1.97 37.29 11.64
N ALA A 14 1.94 36.93 10.37
CA ALA A 14 1.16 35.80 9.95
C ALA A 14 1.74 34.56 10.68
N SER A 15 1.16 34.30 11.85
CA SER A 15 1.39 33.05 12.56
C SER A 15 1.02 31.94 11.58
N CYS A 16 1.99 31.16 11.12
CA CYS A 16 1.76 29.87 10.48
C CYS A 16 1.21 28.92 11.55
N ALA A 17 0.00 29.19 12.00
CA ALA A 17 -0.73 28.20 12.78
C ALA A 17 -0.93 27.00 11.85
N LYS A 18 -0.29 25.86 12.18
CA LYS A 18 -0.60 24.59 11.53
C LYS A 18 -2.12 24.44 11.60
N GLN A 19 -2.77 24.42 10.44
CA GLN A 19 -4.21 24.13 10.42
C GLN A 19 -4.42 22.80 11.14
N PRO A 20 -5.49 22.69 11.95
CA PRO A 20 -5.84 21.41 12.55
C PRO A 20 -6.02 20.39 11.44
N PRO A 21 -5.64 19.12 11.67
CA PRO A 21 -5.85 18.07 10.69
C PRO A 21 -7.34 18.03 10.31
N GLN A 22 -7.62 17.79 9.03
CA GLN A 22 -8.98 17.65 8.52
C GLN A 22 -9.68 16.51 9.26
N HIS A 23 -10.95 16.70 9.59
CA HIS A 23 -11.76 15.67 10.22
C HIS A 23 -12.34 14.71 9.16
N PHE A 24 -12.35 13.41 9.48
CA PHE A 24 -12.93 12.37 8.63
C PHE A 24 -13.83 11.46 9.48
N THR A 25 -14.99 11.14 8.93
CA THR A 25 -15.90 10.13 9.47
C THR A 25 -15.69 8.83 8.70
N HIS A 26 -15.44 7.73 9.39
CA HIS A 26 -15.24 6.43 8.78
C HIS A 26 -16.60 5.78 8.47
N ASP A 27 -16.86 5.51 7.19
CA ASP A 27 -18.03 4.75 6.75
C ASP A 27 -17.80 3.25 6.84
N LEU A 28 -16.55 2.84 6.58
CA LEU A 28 -16.07 1.46 6.66
C LEU A 28 -14.59 1.47 7.03
N LEU A 29 -14.21 0.63 7.99
CA LEU A 29 -12.80 0.35 8.29
C LEU A 29 -12.61 -1.15 8.39
N ASN A 30 -11.80 -1.71 7.51
CA ASN A 30 -11.45 -3.13 7.50
C ASN A 30 -10.48 -3.46 8.63
N ARG A 31 -10.49 -4.71 9.07
CA ARG A 31 -9.48 -5.19 10.02
C ARG A 31 -8.09 -5.09 9.39
N MET A 32 -7.12 -4.66 10.18
CA MET A 32 -5.74 -4.50 9.73
C MET A 32 -4.77 -4.87 10.86
N THR A 33 -3.56 -5.27 10.46
CA THR A 33 -2.44 -5.45 11.40
C THR A 33 -1.94 -4.08 11.90
N PRO A 34 -1.17 -4.02 12.99
CA PRO A 34 -0.57 -2.77 13.44
C PRO A 34 0.20 -2.04 12.34
N ILE A 35 0.21 -0.71 12.43
CA ILE A 35 1.01 0.14 11.53
C ILE A 35 2.49 -0.21 11.72
N LYS A 36 3.19 -0.39 10.61
CA LYS A 36 4.64 -0.60 10.58
C LYS A 36 5.35 0.69 10.17
N ASP A 37 6.65 0.73 10.41
CA ASP A 37 7.49 1.85 10.00
C ASP A 37 8.61 1.35 9.08
N GLN A 38 8.65 1.87 7.84
CA GLN A 38 9.70 1.59 6.86
C GLN A 38 10.96 2.43 7.09
N GLY A 39 10.90 3.41 7.99
CA GLY A 39 11.97 4.37 8.20
C GLY A 39 12.29 5.15 6.92
N ASN A 40 13.57 5.22 6.58
CA ASN A 40 14.08 5.92 5.40
C ASN A 40 14.20 5.02 4.15
N SER A 41 13.67 3.79 4.19
CA SER A 41 13.74 2.88 3.03
C SER A 41 12.76 3.32 1.92
N GLU A 42 13.08 2.99 0.68
CA GLU A 42 12.18 3.22 -0.45
C GLU A 42 11.32 1.97 -0.76
N THR A 43 11.04 1.16 0.25
CA THR A 43 10.37 -0.14 0.15
C THR A 43 8.88 -0.09 0.52
N CYS A 44 8.22 1.08 0.43
CA CYS A 44 6.79 1.27 0.72
C CYS A 44 5.89 0.24 0.02
N TRP A 45 6.22 -0.15 -1.21
CA TRP A 45 5.52 -1.17 -1.99
C TRP A 45 5.47 -2.56 -1.31
N ILE A 46 6.54 -2.92 -0.56
CA ILE A 46 6.57 -4.14 0.24
C ILE A 46 5.55 -4.04 1.37
N TYR A 47 5.57 -2.94 2.12
CA TYR A 47 4.66 -2.72 3.25
C TYR A 47 3.20 -2.65 2.80
N ALA A 48 2.93 -1.96 1.69
CA ALA A 48 1.60 -1.81 1.13
C ALA A 48 1.00 -3.16 0.70
N MET A 49 1.75 -3.94 -0.10
CA MET A 49 1.23 -5.23 -0.59
C MET A 49 1.14 -6.26 0.53
N LEU A 50 2.09 -6.31 1.47
CA LEU A 50 1.96 -7.19 2.64
C LEU A 50 0.76 -6.81 3.49
N ALA A 51 0.47 -5.51 3.67
CA ALA A 51 -0.71 -5.07 4.40
C ALA A 51 -2.01 -5.45 3.67
N ALA A 52 -2.04 -5.46 2.34
CA ALA A 52 -3.18 -5.96 1.56
C ALA A 52 -3.38 -7.46 1.78
N ILE A 53 -2.33 -8.28 1.72
CA ILE A 53 -2.38 -9.72 2.01
C ILE A 53 -2.86 -9.96 3.45
N GLU A 54 -2.33 -9.23 4.44
CA GLU A 54 -2.73 -9.33 5.85
C GLU A 54 -4.21 -8.98 6.04
N THR A 55 -4.70 -7.93 5.38
CA THR A 55 -6.12 -7.51 5.43
C THR A 55 -7.03 -8.61 4.87
N GLU A 56 -6.64 -9.24 3.77
CA GLU A 56 -7.37 -10.36 3.16
C GLU A 56 -7.53 -11.52 4.14
N HIS A 57 -6.44 -11.97 4.76
CA HIS A 57 -6.46 -13.04 5.76
C HIS A 57 -7.28 -12.67 7.01
N LEU A 58 -7.15 -11.44 7.49
CA LEU A 58 -7.94 -10.96 8.62
C LEU A 58 -9.45 -10.94 8.32
N SER A 59 -9.86 -10.75 7.06
CA SER A 59 -11.26 -10.80 6.65
C SER A 59 -11.85 -12.22 6.81
N TRP A 60 -11.03 -13.24 6.64
CA TRP A 60 -11.39 -14.66 6.83
C TRP A 60 -11.26 -15.13 8.28
N GLY A 61 -10.74 -14.28 9.17
CA GLY A 61 -10.56 -14.61 10.60
C GLY A 61 -9.17 -15.14 10.93
N ASP A 62 -8.27 -15.22 9.97
CA ASP A 62 -6.87 -15.60 10.18
C ASP A 62 -6.10 -14.49 10.89
N SER A 63 -5.06 -14.88 11.63
CA SER A 63 -4.14 -13.95 12.29
C SER A 63 -2.79 -13.96 11.60
N VAL A 64 -2.71 -13.28 10.46
CA VAL A 64 -1.47 -13.17 9.66
C VAL A 64 -0.87 -11.77 9.83
N ASN A 65 0.42 -11.72 10.17
CA ASN A 65 1.22 -10.51 10.25
C ASN A 65 2.61 -10.84 9.66
N LEU A 66 2.95 -10.27 8.51
CA LEU A 66 4.08 -10.65 7.68
C LEU A 66 5.27 -9.71 7.88
N SER A 67 6.48 -10.23 7.69
CA SER A 67 7.71 -9.46 7.87
C SER A 67 8.13 -8.78 6.55
N PRO A 68 8.11 -7.44 6.47
CA PRO A 68 8.70 -6.74 5.35
C PRO A 68 10.22 -6.90 5.31
N TYR A 69 10.87 -7.00 6.48
CA TYR A 69 12.31 -7.14 6.61
C TYR A 69 12.84 -8.43 5.96
N TYR A 70 12.03 -9.48 5.93
CA TYR A 70 12.39 -10.71 5.22
C TYR A 70 12.56 -10.45 3.73
N ILE A 71 11.61 -9.77 3.11
CA ILE A 71 11.68 -9.43 1.68
C ILE A 71 12.83 -8.44 1.42
N GLU A 72 12.98 -7.41 2.27
CA GLU A 72 14.10 -6.46 2.16
C GLU A 72 15.46 -7.17 2.19
N LYS A 73 15.57 -8.23 2.99
CA LYS A 73 16.77 -9.09 3.03
C LYS A 73 16.93 -9.91 1.74
N MET A 74 15.83 -10.41 1.19
CA MET A 74 15.87 -11.19 -0.07
C MET A 74 16.18 -10.31 -1.29
N LEU A 75 15.88 -9.01 -1.26
CA LEU A 75 16.29 -8.07 -2.32
C LEU A 75 17.81 -8.02 -2.49
N GLU A 76 18.59 -8.28 -1.46
CA GLU A 76 20.07 -8.35 -1.54
C GLU A 76 20.55 -9.49 -2.45
N GLN A 77 19.71 -10.51 -2.65
CA GLN A 77 19.98 -11.69 -3.47
C GLN A 77 19.31 -11.60 -4.85
N GLU A 78 18.53 -10.53 -5.12
CA GLU A 78 17.83 -10.36 -6.37
C GLU A 78 18.69 -9.56 -7.37
N PRO A 79 19.25 -10.20 -8.42
CA PRO A 79 20.20 -9.54 -9.34
C PRO A 79 19.58 -8.37 -10.12
N GLN A 80 18.25 -8.38 -10.30
CA GLN A 80 17.53 -7.35 -11.06
C GLN A 80 17.04 -6.20 -10.17
N CYS A 81 17.21 -6.32 -8.84
CA CYS A 81 16.78 -5.28 -7.91
C CYS A 81 17.55 -3.97 -8.16
N PRO A 82 16.89 -2.85 -8.41
CA PRO A 82 17.57 -1.56 -8.59
C PRO A 82 18.21 -1.10 -7.27
N ALA A 83 19.24 -0.26 -7.39
CA ALA A 83 19.94 0.31 -6.22
C ALA A 83 19.00 1.11 -5.29
N SER A 84 17.94 1.72 -5.85
CA SER A 84 16.90 2.41 -5.08
C SER A 84 16.04 1.47 -4.24
N ARG A 85 16.02 0.17 -4.54
CA ARG A 85 15.11 -0.84 -3.95
C ARG A 85 13.62 -0.52 -4.14
N ARG A 86 13.29 0.44 -5.01
CA ARG A 86 11.90 0.70 -5.41
C ARG A 86 11.37 -0.46 -6.22
N GLY A 87 10.08 -0.69 -6.14
CA GLY A 87 9.40 -1.78 -6.85
C GLY A 87 7.89 -1.61 -6.81
N MET A 88 7.17 -2.65 -7.20
CA MET A 88 5.70 -2.66 -7.27
C MET A 88 5.11 -3.86 -6.54
N GLY A 89 3.85 -3.79 -6.14
CA GLY A 89 3.12 -4.88 -5.46
C GLY A 89 3.12 -6.17 -6.28
N ALA A 90 2.95 -6.07 -7.60
CA ALA A 90 3.07 -7.22 -8.51
C ALA A 90 4.45 -7.90 -8.42
N THR A 91 5.51 -7.10 -8.33
CA THR A 91 6.88 -7.60 -8.11
C THR A 91 7.01 -8.32 -6.77
N LEU A 92 6.39 -7.78 -5.70
CA LEU A 92 6.41 -8.43 -4.38
C LEU A 92 5.79 -9.83 -4.43
N ILE A 93 4.66 -10.01 -5.08
CA ILE A 93 4.02 -11.32 -5.24
C ILE A 93 4.99 -12.34 -5.85
N ARG A 94 5.73 -11.94 -6.89
CA ARG A 94 6.76 -12.81 -7.50
C ARG A 94 7.92 -13.12 -6.56
N LEU A 95 8.37 -12.14 -5.76
CA LEU A 95 9.44 -12.34 -4.78
C LEU A 95 8.99 -13.28 -3.65
N ILE A 96 7.75 -13.16 -3.17
CA ILE A 96 7.17 -14.09 -2.19
C ILE A 96 7.18 -15.52 -2.74
N HIS A 97 6.79 -15.72 -4.00
CA HIS A 97 6.82 -17.06 -4.61
C HIS A 97 8.24 -17.59 -4.84
N LYS A 98 9.21 -16.72 -5.07
CA LYS A 98 10.62 -17.09 -5.30
C LYS A 98 11.36 -17.39 -3.99
N TYR A 99 11.24 -16.52 -3.00
CA TYR A 99 12.03 -16.55 -1.78
C TYR A 99 11.27 -17.02 -0.55
N GLY A 100 9.94 -17.05 -0.62
CA GLY A 100 9.09 -17.28 0.54
C GLY A 100 8.79 -15.99 1.30
N ILE A 101 8.16 -16.16 2.46
CA ILE A 101 7.84 -15.10 3.43
C ILE A 101 7.87 -15.68 4.83
N VAL A 102 8.01 -14.84 5.85
CA VAL A 102 7.93 -15.24 7.25
C VAL A 102 7.03 -14.30 8.04
N GLY A 103 6.56 -14.74 9.20
CA GLY A 103 5.80 -13.90 10.11
C GLY A 103 6.65 -12.77 10.70
N TYR A 104 6.03 -11.63 11.00
CA TYR A 104 6.67 -10.45 11.58
C TYR A 104 7.41 -10.78 12.89
N ASN A 105 6.86 -11.70 13.69
CA ASN A 105 7.49 -12.10 14.96
C ASN A 105 8.78 -12.90 14.75
N ALA A 106 8.96 -13.55 13.62
CA ALA A 106 10.16 -14.32 13.29
C ALA A 106 11.32 -13.43 12.80
N MET A 107 11.02 -12.27 12.21
CA MET A 107 12.03 -11.33 11.72
C MET A 107 11.51 -9.89 11.82
N ARG A 108 11.99 -9.13 12.81
CA ARG A 108 11.55 -7.76 13.14
C ARG A 108 12.54 -6.67 12.73
N SER A 109 13.64 -7.06 12.09
CA SER A 109 14.70 -6.14 11.62
C SER A 109 15.46 -6.82 10.49
N VAL A 110 16.03 -6.03 9.58
CA VAL A 110 16.93 -6.50 8.51
C VAL A 110 18.24 -7.08 9.06
N ASP A 111 18.65 -6.67 10.27
CA ASP A 111 19.83 -7.20 10.93
C ASP A 111 19.62 -8.61 11.52
N THR A 112 18.37 -9.03 11.64
CA THR A 112 18.03 -10.40 12.07
C THR A 112 18.38 -11.37 10.95
N PRO A 113 19.10 -12.49 11.24
CA PRO A 113 19.30 -13.53 10.26
C PRO A 113 17.97 -14.07 9.74
N ALA A 114 17.86 -14.23 8.40
CA ALA A 114 16.67 -14.80 7.80
C ALA A 114 16.41 -16.21 8.36
N PRO A 115 15.24 -16.46 8.96
CA PRO A 115 14.93 -17.76 9.54
C PRO A 115 14.79 -18.82 8.44
N ARG A 116 15.27 -20.03 8.73
CA ARG A 116 15.12 -21.16 7.81
C ARG A 116 13.73 -21.78 7.87
N PHE A 117 13.03 -21.59 8.99
CA PHE A 117 11.73 -22.20 9.28
C PHE A 117 10.80 -21.18 9.93
N VAL A 118 9.52 -21.37 9.69
CA VAL A 118 8.39 -20.66 10.31
C VAL A 118 7.60 -21.65 11.12
N PHE A 119 7.31 -21.34 12.37
CA PHE A 119 6.44 -22.17 13.23
C PHE A 119 5.06 -21.59 13.26
N MET A 120 4.05 -22.36 12.86
CA MET A 120 2.65 -21.96 12.90
C MET A 120 1.77 -23.17 13.20
N LEU A 121 0.80 -22.98 14.12
CA LEU A 121 -0.16 -24.03 14.52
C LEU A 121 0.51 -25.34 14.94
N GLY A 122 1.68 -25.26 15.58
CA GLY A 122 2.41 -26.44 16.07
C GLY A 122 3.18 -27.21 15.01
N ALA A 123 3.28 -26.71 13.79
CA ALA A 123 4.06 -27.29 12.71
C ALA A 123 5.18 -26.33 12.23
N GLU A 124 6.21 -26.94 11.65
CA GLU A 124 7.35 -26.25 11.05
C GLU A 124 7.19 -26.20 9.53
N TYR A 125 7.42 -25.02 8.96
CA TYR A 125 7.33 -24.77 7.51
C TYR A 125 8.59 -24.06 7.04
N THR A 126 9.04 -24.34 5.84
CA THR A 126 9.98 -23.44 5.16
C THR A 126 9.28 -22.13 4.81
N PRO A 127 10.03 -21.00 4.63
CA PRO A 127 9.43 -19.73 4.17
C PRO A 127 8.63 -19.87 2.87
N GLN A 128 9.04 -20.77 1.96
CA GLN A 128 8.33 -21.04 0.70
C GLN A 128 7.02 -21.82 0.90
N GLU A 129 6.98 -22.75 1.83
CA GLU A 129 5.75 -23.48 2.19
C GLU A 129 4.76 -22.54 2.87
N PHE A 130 5.25 -21.70 3.80
CA PHE A 130 4.42 -20.68 4.45
C PHE A 130 3.88 -19.66 3.44
N ALA A 131 4.70 -19.23 2.47
CA ALA A 131 4.26 -18.32 1.40
C ALA A 131 3.05 -18.87 0.62
N ARG A 132 3.01 -20.17 0.35
CA ARG A 132 1.89 -20.80 -0.37
C ARG A 132 0.58 -20.77 0.40
N SER A 133 0.62 -20.67 1.72
CA SER A 133 -0.57 -20.58 2.57
C SER A 133 -1.09 -19.16 2.72
N VAL A 134 -0.25 -18.13 2.47
CA VAL A 134 -0.62 -16.72 2.67
C VAL A 134 -0.71 -15.92 1.38
N CYS A 135 -0.18 -16.44 0.28
CA CYS A 135 -0.24 -15.81 -1.02
C CYS A 135 -0.16 -16.90 -2.10
N ALA A 136 -1.29 -17.49 -2.45
CA ALA A 136 -1.36 -18.53 -3.46
C ALA A 136 -1.02 -17.98 -4.86
N ARG A 137 -0.62 -18.89 -5.77
CA ARG A 137 -0.43 -18.50 -7.18
C ARG A 137 -1.75 -18.01 -7.75
N ASP A 138 -1.69 -16.95 -8.53
CA ASP A 138 -2.85 -16.36 -9.19
C ASP A 138 -3.96 -15.86 -8.25
N GLU A 139 -3.69 -15.72 -6.96
CA GLU A 139 -4.64 -15.18 -6.00
C GLU A 139 -4.89 -13.68 -6.22
N TYR A 140 -3.85 -12.95 -6.57
CA TYR A 140 -3.92 -11.51 -6.84
C TYR A 140 -3.82 -11.19 -8.32
N VAL A 141 -4.35 -10.05 -8.70
CA VAL A 141 -4.23 -9.45 -10.03
C VAL A 141 -3.77 -8.02 -9.90
N ALA A 142 -2.85 -7.62 -10.77
CA ALA A 142 -2.40 -6.24 -10.88
C ALA A 142 -3.21 -5.53 -11.97
N LEU A 143 -3.76 -4.36 -11.62
CA LEU A 143 -4.60 -3.53 -12.45
C LEU A 143 -3.94 -2.16 -12.68
N THR A 144 -4.20 -1.56 -13.84
CA THR A 144 -3.75 -0.19 -14.15
C THR A 144 -4.80 0.52 -14.99
N SER A 145 -4.63 1.83 -15.14
CA SER A 145 -5.43 2.61 -16.08
C SER A 145 -4.53 3.54 -16.90
N THR A 146 -4.35 3.21 -18.16
CA THR A 146 -3.60 4.05 -19.10
C THR A 146 -4.32 4.14 -20.45
N SER A 147 -4.45 5.35 -20.98
CA SER A 147 -5.03 5.59 -22.31
C SER A 147 -4.06 5.28 -23.45
N ARG A 148 -2.80 4.93 -23.14
CA ARG A 148 -1.77 4.63 -24.13
C ARG A 148 -1.89 3.21 -24.71
N GLU A 149 -2.57 2.32 -23.98
CA GLU A 149 -2.73 0.92 -24.33
C GLU A 149 -4.22 0.54 -24.36
N PRO A 150 -4.61 -0.47 -25.15
CA PRO A 150 -6.00 -0.92 -25.19
C PRO A 150 -6.53 -1.34 -23.83
N TYR A 151 -7.75 -0.92 -23.50
CA TYR A 151 -8.43 -1.40 -22.29
C TYR A 151 -8.82 -2.88 -22.40
N TYR A 152 -8.99 -3.50 -21.23
CA TYR A 152 -9.33 -4.92 -21.03
C TYR A 152 -8.29 -5.89 -21.61
N LYS A 153 -7.04 -5.43 -21.71
CA LYS A 153 -5.88 -6.24 -22.11
C LYS A 153 -4.75 -6.07 -21.11
N GLU A 154 -3.92 -7.08 -21.02
CA GLU A 154 -2.69 -6.99 -20.25
C GLU A 154 -1.68 -6.07 -20.94
N THR A 155 -1.04 -5.23 -20.15
CA THR A 155 0.04 -4.34 -20.58
C THR A 155 1.22 -4.42 -19.60
N VAL A 156 2.39 -4.03 -20.03
CA VAL A 156 3.57 -3.86 -19.18
C VAL A 156 3.77 -2.37 -18.95
N LEU A 157 3.76 -1.94 -17.70
CA LEU A 157 4.05 -0.55 -17.37
C LEU A 157 5.55 -0.28 -17.57
N ASN A 158 5.87 0.65 -18.46
CA ASN A 158 7.24 1.09 -18.69
C ASN A 158 7.62 2.17 -17.66
N VAL A 159 7.84 1.74 -16.43
CA VAL A 159 8.29 2.56 -15.29
C VAL A 159 9.47 1.87 -14.62
N PRO A 160 10.44 2.62 -14.04
CA PRO A 160 11.62 2.03 -13.40
C PRO A 160 11.29 1.03 -12.29
N ASP A 161 10.19 1.24 -11.57
CA ASP A 161 9.77 0.43 -10.45
C ASP A 161 9.21 -0.95 -10.91
N ASN A 162 8.82 -1.11 -12.19
CA ASN A 162 8.42 -2.39 -12.79
C ASN A 162 9.62 -3.12 -13.44
N TRP A 163 10.68 -3.32 -12.69
CA TRP A 163 11.94 -3.90 -13.20
C TRP A 163 11.88 -5.41 -13.50
N LEU A 164 10.84 -6.13 -13.02
CA LEU A 164 10.56 -7.51 -13.45
C LEU A 164 9.62 -7.60 -14.65
N HIS A 165 9.22 -6.45 -15.22
CA HIS A 165 8.28 -6.38 -16.35
C HIS A 165 6.97 -7.14 -16.08
N ASP A 166 6.41 -6.94 -14.89
CA ASP A 166 5.14 -7.49 -14.49
C ASP A 166 4.01 -6.94 -15.37
N ARG A 167 2.95 -7.73 -15.54
CA ARG A 167 1.81 -7.41 -16.39
C ARG A 167 0.65 -6.93 -15.55
N PHE A 168 -0.06 -5.96 -16.10
CA PHE A 168 -1.21 -5.31 -15.48
C PHE A 168 -2.41 -5.39 -16.43
N LEU A 169 -3.57 -5.75 -15.93
CA LEU A 169 -4.80 -5.64 -16.70
C LEU A 169 -5.18 -4.16 -16.80
N ASN A 170 -5.19 -3.61 -18.01
CA ASN A 170 -5.51 -2.21 -18.26
C ASN A 170 -7.03 -2.01 -18.30
N LEU A 171 -7.55 -1.13 -17.45
CA LEU A 171 -8.99 -0.84 -17.33
C LEU A 171 -9.24 0.67 -17.45
N PRO A 172 -10.46 1.09 -17.91
CA PRO A 172 -10.87 2.48 -17.75
C PRO A 172 -10.82 2.89 -16.26
N MET A 173 -10.44 4.13 -15.97
CA MET A 173 -10.24 4.61 -14.60
C MET A 173 -11.49 4.46 -13.73
N ASP A 174 -12.68 4.75 -14.28
CA ASP A 174 -13.93 4.59 -13.54
C ASP A 174 -14.23 3.10 -13.22
N SER A 175 -13.84 2.18 -14.10
CA SER A 175 -13.92 0.74 -13.83
C SER A 175 -12.94 0.31 -12.77
N LEU A 176 -11.70 0.83 -12.80
CA LEU A 176 -10.69 0.58 -11.79
C LEU A 176 -11.16 1.05 -10.41
N LEU A 177 -11.69 2.28 -10.32
CA LEU A 177 -12.25 2.82 -9.08
C LEU A 177 -13.42 1.96 -8.58
N ALA A 178 -14.35 1.58 -9.47
CA ALA A 178 -15.50 0.76 -9.09
C ALA A 178 -15.11 -0.63 -8.56
N ILE A 179 -14.12 -1.28 -9.17
CA ILE A 179 -13.58 -2.56 -8.71
C ILE A 179 -12.88 -2.40 -7.36
N THR A 180 -12.06 -1.36 -7.20
CA THR A 180 -11.40 -1.04 -5.93
C THR A 180 -12.41 -0.81 -4.81
N LEU A 181 -13.45 0.00 -5.05
CA LEU A 181 -14.53 0.24 -4.10
C LEU A 181 -15.26 -1.05 -3.71
N ARG A 182 -15.53 -1.92 -4.69
CA ARG A 182 -16.16 -3.22 -4.45
C ARG A 182 -15.29 -4.08 -3.55
N ALA A 183 -13.99 -4.19 -3.84
CA ALA A 183 -13.04 -4.92 -3.01
C ALA A 183 -13.07 -4.44 -1.56
N VAL A 184 -12.91 -3.14 -1.35
CA VAL A 184 -12.87 -2.54 0.00
C VAL A 184 -14.18 -2.76 0.76
N ARG A 185 -15.34 -2.60 0.08
CA ARG A 185 -16.69 -2.83 0.68
C ARG A 185 -16.94 -4.28 1.04
N GLN A 186 -16.31 -5.20 0.34
CA GLN A 186 -16.37 -6.64 0.62
C GLN A 186 -15.26 -7.09 1.60
N HIS A 187 -14.57 -6.16 2.23
CA HIS A 187 -13.49 -6.36 3.21
C HIS A 187 -12.21 -6.99 2.65
N HIS A 188 -12.00 -6.92 1.34
CA HIS A 188 -10.78 -7.44 0.71
C HIS A 188 -9.61 -6.47 0.82
N GLY A 189 -8.40 -7.03 0.90
CA GLY A 189 -7.16 -6.27 0.91
C GLY A 189 -6.84 -5.70 -0.46
N VAL A 190 -6.41 -4.43 -0.50
CA VAL A 190 -6.05 -3.71 -1.72
C VAL A 190 -4.72 -3.00 -1.52
N CYS A 191 -3.76 -3.25 -2.39
CA CYS A 191 -2.56 -2.43 -2.52
C CYS A 191 -2.80 -1.35 -3.56
N TRP A 192 -2.48 -0.11 -3.24
CA TRP A 192 -2.54 1.04 -4.14
C TRP A 192 -1.17 1.64 -4.32
N GLU A 193 -0.86 2.00 -5.56
CA GLU A 193 0.43 2.56 -5.94
C GLU A 193 0.27 3.81 -6.78
N SER A 194 1.04 4.82 -6.43
CA SER A 194 1.29 6.01 -7.24
C SER A 194 2.73 6.00 -7.76
N ARG A 195 3.12 7.03 -8.51
CA ARG A 195 4.53 7.19 -8.94
C ARG A 195 5.47 7.50 -7.78
N ALA A 196 4.94 7.97 -6.64
CA ALA A 196 5.74 8.43 -5.52
C ALA A 196 5.70 7.51 -4.31
N HIS A 197 4.61 6.80 -4.10
CA HIS A 197 4.35 6.05 -2.87
C HIS A 197 3.36 4.91 -3.07
N ALA A 198 3.39 3.92 -2.19
CA ALA A 198 2.45 2.82 -2.14
C ALA A 198 1.87 2.68 -0.72
N MET A 199 0.58 2.40 -0.62
CA MET A 199 -0.18 2.19 0.62
C MET A 199 -1.24 1.11 0.45
N ALA A 200 -1.71 0.52 1.55
CA ALA A 200 -2.87 -0.37 1.48
C ALA A 200 -4.16 0.42 1.71
N ILE A 201 -5.18 0.17 0.89
CA ILE A 201 -6.53 0.69 1.13
C ILE A 201 -7.21 -0.21 2.16
N VAL A 202 -7.62 0.39 3.27
CA VAL A 202 -8.22 -0.35 4.40
C VAL A 202 -9.62 0.14 4.77
N GLY A 203 -10.19 1.09 4.03
CA GLY A 203 -11.53 1.56 4.33
C GLY A 203 -12.01 2.70 3.44
N ILE A 204 -13.17 3.23 3.81
CA ILE A 204 -13.85 4.34 3.15
C ILE A 204 -14.27 5.34 4.24
N ALA A 205 -14.11 6.62 3.96
CA ALA A 205 -14.49 7.73 4.82
C ALA A 205 -15.09 8.87 3.99
N HIS A 206 -15.65 9.85 4.68
CA HIS A 206 -15.98 11.14 4.11
C HIS A 206 -15.48 12.28 5.01
N ASN A 207 -15.23 13.44 4.41
CA ASN A 207 -14.90 14.65 5.15
C ASN A 207 -16.18 15.37 5.61
N ASP A 208 -16.04 16.51 6.29
CA ASP A 208 -17.16 17.31 6.81
C ASP A 208 -18.06 17.90 5.69
N GLN A 209 -17.60 17.92 4.44
CA GLN A 209 -18.36 18.34 3.26
C GLN A 209 -19.09 17.15 2.58
N GLY A 210 -18.91 15.93 3.08
CA GLY A 210 -19.47 14.72 2.50
C GLY A 210 -18.70 14.17 1.29
N GLU A 211 -17.49 14.70 1.01
CA GLU A 211 -16.65 14.21 -0.07
C GLU A 211 -16.03 12.85 0.31
N PRO A 212 -16.03 11.87 -0.61
CA PRO A 212 -15.59 10.52 -0.31
C PRO A 212 -14.06 10.36 -0.40
N TYR A 213 -13.52 9.54 0.50
CA TYR A 213 -12.10 9.20 0.60
C TYR A 213 -11.89 7.70 0.81
N PHE A 214 -10.77 7.20 0.33
CA PHE A 214 -10.21 5.95 0.82
C PHE A 214 -9.41 6.21 2.11
N ILE A 215 -9.52 5.28 3.06
CA ILE A 215 -8.64 5.21 4.23
C ILE A 215 -7.44 4.37 3.84
N MET A 216 -6.25 4.97 3.92
CA MET A 216 -4.99 4.38 3.52
C MET A 216 -4.19 3.99 4.75
N LYS A 217 -3.74 2.74 4.83
CA LYS A 217 -2.76 2.30 5.81
C LYS A 217 -1.36 2.62 5.29
N ASN A 218 -0.70 3.59 5.92
CA ASN A 218 0.65 4.01 5.58
C ASN A 218 1.71 3.19 6.35
N SER A 219 2.97 3.35 5.98
CA SER A 219 4.14 2.67 6.55
C SER A 219 5.16 3.63 7.17
N TRP A 220 4.70 4.71 7.78
CA TRP A 220 5.55 5.73 8.42
C TRP A 220 5.34 5.82 9.93
N GLY A 221 5.02 4.69 10.58
CA GLY A 221 4.74 4.68 12.01
C GLY A 221 3.44 5.40 12.38
N THR A 222 3.29 5.73 13.66
CA THR A 222 2.04 6.27 14.22
C THR A 222 2.12 7.71 14.71
N ASP A 223 3.21 8.41 14.46
CA ASP A 223 3.46 9.76 15.00
C ASP A 223 2.67 10.88 14.26
N GLY A 224 2.08 10.56 13.11
CA GLY A 224 1.27 11.49 12.33
C GLY A 224 -0.11 11.76 12.96
N PRO A 225 -0.83 12.79 12.45
CA PRO A 225 -2.12 13.24 12.99
C PRO A 225 -3.20 12.16 12.95
N TYR A 226 -3.10 11.22 12.03
CA TYR A 226 -4.05 10.12 11.86
C TYR A 226 -3.48 8.76 12.29
N LYS A 227 -2.41 8.76 13.10
CA LYS A 227 -1.81 7.56 13.72
C LYS A 227 -1.43 6.47 12.71
N GLY A 228 -0.84 6.89 11.59
CA GLY A 228 -0.38 6.00 10.52
C GLY A 228 -1.43 5.68 9.46
N LEU A 229 -2.60 6.31 9.54
CA LEU A 229 -3.54 6.36 8.45
C LEU A 229 -3.35 7.64 7.64
N ASP A 230 -3.76 7.59 6.37
CA ASP A 230 -3.89 8.72 5.48
C ASP A 230 -5.23 8.63 4.75
N TYR A 231 -5.61 9.73 4.06
CA TYR A 231 -6.88 9.80 3.34
C TYR A 231 -6.63 10.25 1.91
N LEU A 232 -7.08 9.44 0.95
CA LEU A 232 -6.95 9.70 -0.48
C LEU A 232 -8.35 9.98 -1.04
N SER A 233 -8.59 11.20 -1.54
CA SER A 233 -9.86 11.51 -2.19
C SER A 233 -10.08 10.63 -3.43
N PHE A 234 -11.34 10.38 -3.82
CA PHE A 234 -11.60 9.61 -5.04
C PHE A 234 -11.11 10.34 -6.30
N ASP A 235 -11.03 11.65 -6.28
CA ASP A 235 -10.48 12.43 -7.39
C ASP A 235 -8.94 12.31 -7.44
N ASP A 236 -8.27 12.33 -6.29
CA ASP A 236 -6.83 12.04 -6.22
C ASP A 236 -6.53 10.59 -6.60
N PHE A 237 -7.36 9.64 -6.20
CA PHE A 237 -7.23 8.26 -6.67
C PHE A 237 -7.24 8.21 -8.19
N LYS A 238 -8.20 8.87 -8.87
CA LYS A 238 -8.28 8.88 -10.33
C LYS A 238 -7.07 9.51 -11.01
N THR A 239 -6.46 10.50 -10.40
CA THR A 239 -5.35 11.27 -10.99
C THR A 239 -3.97 10.72 -10.65
N GLN A 240 -3.81 10.07 -9.49
CA GLN A 240 -2.52 9.64 -8.97
C GLN A 240 -2.26 8.13 -9.11
N THR A 241 -3.30 7.31 -9.33
CA THR A 241 -3.14 5.86 -9.41
C THR A 241 -2.27 5.45 -10.59
N LEU A 242 -1.21 4.71 -10.28
CA LEU A 242 -0.36 4.01 -11.25
C LEU A 242 -0.84 2.56 -11.39
N ALA A 243 -1.03 1.87 -10.27
CA ALA A 243 -1.48 0.49 -10.22
C ALA A 243 -2.29 0.20 -8.95
N VAL A 244 -3.02 -0.91 -8.99
CA VAL A 244 -3.76 -1.48 -7.85
C VAL A 244 -3.61 -3.00 -7.91
N GLU A 245 -3.24 -3.64 -6.81
CA GLU A 245 -3.28 -5.09 -6.65
C GLU A 245 -4.36 -5.48 -5.65
N LEU A 246 -5.17 -6.48 -6.03
CA LEU A 246 -6.28 -6.97 -5.24
C LEU A 246 -6.58 -8.43 -5.58
N PRO A 247 -7.38 -9.15 -4.76
CA PRO A 247 -7.74 -10.53 -5.04
C PRO A 247 -8.42 -10.69 -6.41
N ARG A 248 -7.91 -11.61 -7.21
CA ARG A 248 -8.33 -11.83 -8.61
C ARG A 248 -9.83 -12.08 -8.74
N PHE A 249 -10.41 -12.84 -7.83
CA PHE A 249 -11.84 -13.17 -7.91
C PHE A 249 -12.76 -11.95 -7.83
N VAL A 250 -12.31 -10.84 -7.19
CA VAL A 250 -13.09 -9.58 -7.15
C VAL A 250 -13.32 -9.01 -8.54
N VAL A 251 -12.34 -9.17 -9.45
CA VAL A 251 -12.45 -8.65 -10.83
C VAL A 251 -13.44 -9.46 -11.65
N TYR A 252 -13.47 -10.77 -11.45
CA TYR A 252 -14.25 -11.72 -12.26
C TYR A 252 -15.55 -12.17 -11.60
N ALA A 253 -15.86 -11.72 -10.38
CA ALA A 253 -17.14 -11.98 -9.74
C ALA A 253 -18.26 -11.36 -10.61
N SER A 254 -19.11 -12.20 -11.18
CA SER A 254 -20.33 -11.76 -11.85
C SER A 254 -21.23 -11.08 -10.81
N ASN A 255 -21.78 -9.93 -11.17
CA ASN A 255 -22.81 -9.23 -10.38
C ASN A 255 -24.06 -10.10 -10.23
#